data_4bf2e65dc2938ea8304292c4c2b44596
#
_entry.id   4bf2e65dc2938ea8304292c4c2b44596
#
_cell.length_a   1.000
_cell.length_b   1.000
_cell.length_c   1.000
_cell.angle_alpha   90.00
_cell.angle_beta   90.00
_cell.angle_gamma   90.00
#
_symmetry.space_group_name_H-M   'P 1'
#
loop_
_entity.id
_entity.type
_entity.pdbx_description
1 polymer ?
#
loop_
_entity_poly.entity_id
_entity_poly.type
_entity_poly.pdbx_seq_one_letter_code
_entity_poly.pdbx_strand_id
1 'polypeptide(L)'
;MKRVKTLTWLAAAMLMPAAGFAQEAPAAVPTDMVWIMNTLLFLIGGFLVFFMASGFAMLEAGLVRSKNVTMQLTKNMGLFSLACLAYYVVGYNLMYPLGTWGVDKVLSGVWGVAVMEGVGVAADGVDDYSYASTASDYFFQLMFCAATASIVSGALAERIKLWPFLIFTVVLTGLIYPLQASWKWGGGFLDEAGFLDFAGSTVVHSVGGWAALTGAIILGPRIGKYSKDGKVNPIQGSNLALATLGTFILWLGWFGFNGGSQLAMGSIGDIADVSRIFVNTNMAAAAGAIVAMILTQVSYGKVDLTMVLNGALAGLVSITAEPLTPTLGWSLIIGGIGGAIVVYGVPLLDKLKIDDVVGAIPVHLFAGIWGTLAVVLTNSDASLGTQIYSILVVGVFVVVTSAVVWLVLKAITGIRVSEEDEINGLDMSELGMDAYPDFSKST
;
A
#
# COMPACT_ATOMS: atom_id res chain seq x y z
N MET A 1 2.99 -20.41 62.36
CA MET A 1 1.76 -19.59 62.37
C MET A 1 2.09 -18.13 61.98
N LYS A 2 2.50 -17.84 60.73
CA LYS A 2 2.71 -16.46 60.23
C LYS A 2 2.54 -16.37 58.71
N ARG A 3 1.43 -16.91 58.14
CA ARG A 3 1.12 -16.80 56.71
C ARG A 3 -0.37 -16.66 56.36
N VAL A 4 -1.21 -16.13 57.26
CA VAL A 4 -2.67 -15.99 57.01
C VAL A 4 -3.16 -14.54 57.12
N LYS A 5 -2.28 -13.54 57.33
CA LYS A 5 -2.74 -12.14 57.49
C LYS A 5 -2.58 -11.24 56.26
N THR A 6 -2.10 -11.74 55.11
CA THR A 6 -1.86 -10.90 53.91
C THR A 6 -2.92 -11.07 52.82
N LEU A 7 -3.84 -12.01 52.95
CA LEU A 7 -4.91 -12.20 51.91
C LEU A 7 -6.22 -11.45 52.21
N THR A 8 -6.39 -10.90 53.40
CA THR A 8 -7.62 -10.23 53.81
C THR A 8 -7.73 -8.76 53.41
N TRP A 9 -6.62 -8.14 53.02
CA TRP A 9 -6.64 -6.73 52.57
C TRP A 9 -6.86 -6.53 51.08
N LEU A 10 -6.63 -7.54 50.25
CA LEU A 10 -6.93 -7.49 48.81
C LEU A 10 -8.42 -7.69 48.46
N ALA A 11 -9.18 -8.32 49.37
CA ALA A 11 -10.62 -8.51 49.16
C ALA A 11 -11.49 -7.32 49.59
N ALA A 12 -10.96 -6.42 50.46
CA ALA A 12 -11.70 -5.24 50.94
C ALA A 12 -11.61 -4.04 49.97
N ALA A 13 -10.67 -4.06 49.01
CA ALA A 13 -10.53 -2.98 48.01
C ALA A 13 -11.49 -3.13 46.81
N MET A 14 -12.22 -4.25 46.69
CA MET A 14 -13.15 -4.51 45.57
C MET A 14 -14.62 -4.20 45.87
N LEU A 15 -14.95 -3.65 47.02
CA LEU A 15 -16.33 -3.32 47.42
C LEU A 15 -16.49 -1.85 47.78
N MET A 16 -15.83 -0.94 47.05
CA MET A 16 -16.31 0.44 47.03
C MET A 16 -17.47 0.51 46.02
N PRO A 17 -18.66 0.96 46.43
CA PRO A 17 -19.69 1.27 45.46
C PRO A 17 -19.13 2.34 44.54
N ALA A 18 -19.10 2.11 43.23
CA ALA A 18 -18.86 3.14 42.26
C ALA A 18 -19.95 4.18 42.49
N ALA A 19 -19.63 5.29 43.19
CA ALA A 19 -20.45 6.45 43.18
C ALA A 19 -20.56 6.85 41.71
N GLY A 20 -21.74 6.61 41.13
CA GLY A 20 -22.04 7.01 39.76
C GLY A 20 -22.02 8.54 39.76
N PHE A 21 -20.85 9.12 39.47
CA PHE A 21 -20.81 10.48 38.94
C PHE A 21 -21.59 10.36 37.62
N ALA A 22 -22.77 10.96 37.56
CA ALA A 22 -23.40 11.22 36.29
C ALA A 22 -22.42 12.08 35.50
N GLN A 23 -21.66 11.45 34.62
CA GLN A 23 -20.75 12.14 33.74
C GLN A 23 -21.66 12.87 32.75
N GLU A 24 -21.74 14.21 32.90
CA GLU A 24 -22.42 15.03 31.90
C GLU A 24 -21.88 14.61 30.54
N ALA A 25 -22.77 14.41 29.56
CA ALA A 25 -22.37 14.11 28.20
C ALA A 25 -21.36 15.21 27.75
N PRO A 26 -20.22 14.84 27.21
CA PRO A 26 -19.25 15.85 26.77
C PRO A 26 -19.94 16.85 25.83
N ALA A 27 -19.68 18.15 26.04
CA ALA A 27 -20.16 19.18 25.14
C ALA A 27 -19.78 18.82 23.69
N ALA A 28 -20.72 19.05 22.75
CA ALA A 28 -20.44 18.81 21.34
C ALA A 28 -19.21 19.63 20.91
N VAL A 29 -18.29 19.01 20.20
CA VAL A 29 -17.11 19.70 19.67
C VAL A 29 -17.58 20.68 18.58
N PRO A 30 -17.13 21.96 18.58
CA PRO A 30 -17.46 22.90 17.53
C PRO A 30 -17.06 22.38 16.13
N THR A 31 -17.88 22.64 15.12
CA THR A 31 -17.67 22.10 13.76
C THR A 31 -16.38 22.58 13.12
N ASP A 32 -15.98 23.83 13.36
CA ASP A 32 -14.70 24.39 12.94
C ASP A 32 -13.51 23.64 13.56
N MET A 33 -13.61 23.24 14.82
CA MET A 33 -12.61 22.43 15.49
C MET A 33 -12.55 21.02 14.87
N VAL A 34 -13.68 20.39 14.54
CA VAL A 34 -13.73 19.10 13.85
C VAL A 34 -13.02 19.20 12.51
N TRP A 35 -13.32 20.23 11.73
CA TRP A 35 -12.67 20.50 10.44
C TRP A 35 -11.15 20.67 10.58
N ILE A 36 -10.70 21.45 11.58
CA ILE A 36 -9.28 21.65 11.88
C ILE A 36 -8.60 20.33 12.20
N MET A 37 -9.20 19.50 13.06
CA MET A 37 -8.63 18.23 13.49
C MET A 37 -8.60 17.21 12.36
N ASN A 38 -9.64 17.12 11.53
CA ASN A 38 -9.66 16.24 10.37
C ASN A 38 -8.61 16.68 9.33
N THR A 39 -8.49 17.98 9.08
CA THR A 39 -7.46 18.56 8.21
C THR A 39 -6.05 18.18 8.72
N LEU A 40 -5.83 18.28 10.02
CA LEU A 40 -4.56 17.89 10.64
C LEU A 40 -4.29 16.39 10.51
N LEU A 41 -5.32 15.54 10.68
CA LEU A 41 -5.20 14.09 10.44
C LEU A 41 -4.72 13.79 9.03
N PHE A 42 -5.31 14.41 8.02
CA PHE A 42 -4.93 14.21 6.62
C PHE A 42 -3.51 14.69 6.33
N LEU A 43 -3.11 15.83 6.86
CA LEU A 43 -1.75 16.34 6.69
C LEU A 43 -0.72 15.42 7.36
N ILE A 44 -0.93 15.01 8.60
CA ILE A 44 -0.02 14.09 9.31
C ILE A 44 -0.03 12.71 8.66
N GLY A 45 -1.21 12.16 8.34
CA GLY A 45 -1.34 10.90 7.61
C GLY A 45 -0.64 10.97 6.26
N GLY A 46 -0.86 12.05 5.51
CA GLY A 46 -0.18 12.31 4.24
C GLY A 46 1.35 12.38 4.37
N PHE A 47 1.89 13.03 5.39
CA PHE A 47 3.34 13.05 5.65
C PHE A 47 3.91 11.67 5.92
N LEU A 48 3.22 10.86 6.70
CA LEU A 48 3.64 9.49 6.99
C LEU A 48 3.62 8.63 5.71
N VAL A 49 2.59 8.76 4.87
CA VAL A 49 2.51 8.04 3.59
C VAL A 49 3.49 8.60 2.56
N PHE A 50 3.72 9.93 2.51
CA PHE A 50 4.81 10.51 1.71
C PHE A 50 6.15 9.85 2.05
N PHE A 51 6.44 9.66 3.34
CA PHE A 51 7.68 9.05 3.77
C PHE A 51 7.82 7.58 3.32
N MET A 52 6.71 6.90 2.99
CA MET A 52 6.75 5.57 2.36
C MET A 52 7.44 5.58 0.99
N ALA A 53 7.48 6.70 0.26
CA ALA A 53 8.26 6.80 -0.97
C ALA A 53 9.76 6.56 -0.71
N SER A 54 10.28 7.11 0.39
CA SER A 54 11.65 6.81 0.86
C SER A 54 11.80 5.34 1.28
N GLY A 55 10.77 4.78 1.90
CA GLY A 55 10.73 3.36 2.28
C GLY A 55 10.84 2.43 1.07
N PHE A 56 10.04 2.67 0.03
CA PHE A 56 10.13 1.94 -1.24
C PHE A 56 11.52 2.09 -1.87
N ALA A 57 12.03 3.32 -1.96
CA ALA A 57 13.35 3.58 -2.51
C ALA A 57 14.45 2.80 -1.80
N MET A 58 14.47 2.77 -0.46
CA MET A 58 15.46 2.03 0.32
C MET A 58 15.28 0.52 0.26
N LEU A 59 14.04 0.04 0.33
CA LEU A 59 13.73 -1.39 0.19
C LEU A 59 14.20 -1.91 -1.18
N GLU A 60 13.81 -1.23 -2.24
CA GLU A 60 14.14 -1.62 -3.61
C GLU A 60 15.64 -1.49 -3.88
N ALA A 61 16.30 -0.39 -3.44
CA ALA A 61 17.74 -0.24 -3.54
C ALA A 61 18.52 -1.37 -2.84
N GLY A 62 17.99 -1.84 -1.71
CA GLY A 62 18.58 -2.96 -0.98
C GLY A 62 18.37 -4.32 -1.64
N LEU A 63 17.25 -4.52 -2.34
CA LEU A 63 16.87 -5.80 -2.94
C LEU A 63 17.32 -5.97 -4.42
N VAL A 64 17.69 -4.90 -5.13
CA VAL A 64 18.32 -5.00 -6.44
C VAL A 64 19.83 -5.22 -6.33
N ARG A 65 20.46 -5.70 -7.40
CA ARG A 65 21.92 -5.79 -7.49
C ARG A 65 22.57 -4.40 -7.52
N SER A 66 23.79 -4.26 -6.99
CA SER A 66 24.51 -2.99 -6.84
C SER A 66 24.58 -2.14 -8.12
N LYS A 67 24.69 -2.77 -9.27
CA LYS A 67 24.74 -2.15 -10.59
C LYS A 67 23.42 -1.60 -11.13
N ASN A 68 22.33 -1.66 -10.33
CA ASN A 68 20.99 -1.19 -10.69
C ASN A 68 20.38 -0.28 -9.61
N VAL A 69 21.17 0.15 -8.61
CA VAL A 69 20.67 0.91 -7.47
C VAL A 69 20.35 2.35 -7.86
N THR A 70 21.23 3.02 -8.59
CA THR A 70 21.00 4.40 -9.05
C THR A 70 19.78 4.47 -9.97
N MET A 71 19.65 3.50 -10.88
CA MET A 71 18.48 3.39 -11.76
C MET A 71 17.20 3.22 -10.94
N GLN A 72 17.24 2.39 -9.89
CA GLN A 72 16.07 2.15 -9.05
C GLN A 72 15.67 3.40 -8.25
N LEU A 73 16.64 4.14 -7.70
CA LEU A 73 16.41 5.39 -6.99
C LEU A 73 15.86 6.48 -7.90
N THR A 74 16.44 6.64 -9.10
CA THR A 74 15.96 7.57 -10.12
C THR A 74 14.54 7.26 -10.55
N LYS A 75 14.24 5.98 -10.74
CA LYS A 75 12.90 5.51 -11.08
C LYS A 75 11.88 5.84 -9.96
N ASN A 76 12.24 5.63 -8.68
CA ASN A 76 11.39 5.98 -7.55
C ASN A 76 11.12 7.49 -7.44
N MET A 77 12.14 8.33 -7.62
CA MET A 77 11.96 9.78 -7.62
C MET A 77 11.10 10.24 -8.81
N GLY A 78 11.35 9.68 -10.00
CA GLY A 78 10.60 10.00 -11.22
C GLY A 78 9.14 9.59 -11.13
N LEU A 79 8.85 8.37 -10.66
CA LEU A 79 7.48 7.88 -10.53
C LEU A 79 6.66 8.70 -9.53
N PHE A 80 7.25 9.04 -8.38
CA PHE A 80 6.58 9.85 -7.37
C PHE A 80 6.24 11.24 -7.91
N SER A 81 7.22 11.90 -8.54
CA SER A 81 7.02 13.23 -9.13
C SER A 81 5.95 13.23 -10.23
N LEU A 82 5.98 12.22 -11.12
CA LEU A 82 4.97 12.09 -12.18
C LEU A 82 3.59 11.71 -11.65
N ALA A 83 3.51 10.92 -10.60
CA ALA A 83 2.24 10.65 -9.92
C ALA A 83 1.62 11.94 -9.38
N CYS A 84 2.42 12.81 -8.74
CA CYS A 84 1.96 14.12 -8.28
C CYS A 84 1.37 14.95 -9.41
N LEU A 85 2.05 15.01 -10.55
CA LEU A 85 1.60 15.80 -11.70
C LEU A 85 0.36 15.18 -12.39
N ALA A 86 0.37 13.89 -12.65
CA ALA A 86 -0.72 13.21 -13.33
C ALA A 86 -2.02 13.21 -12.50
N TYR A 87 -1.90 12.98 -11.20
CA TYR A 87 -3.03 13.01 -10.28
C TYR A 87 -3.63 14.43 -10.16
N TYR A 88 -2.77 15.47 -10.18
CA TYR A 88 -3.20 16.86 -10.21
C TYR A 88 -3.96 17.21 -11.49
N VAL A 89 -3.40 16.82 -12.65
CA VAL A 89 -3.95 17.24 -13.95
C VAL A 89 -5.29 16.57 -14.26
N VAL A 90 -5.51 15.33 -13.82
CA VAL A 90 -6.73 14.59 -14.16
C VAL A 90 -7.19 13.61 -13.07
N GLY A 91 -6.27 13.03 -12.31
CA GLY A 91 -6.56 11.89 -11.45
C GLY A 91 -7.55 12.20 -10.33
N TYR A 92 -7.37 13.32 -9.61
CA TYR A 92 -8.21 13.65 -8.46
C TYR A 92 -9.69 13.79 -8.83
N ASN A 93 -10.00 14.58 -9.84
CA ASN A 93 -11.37 14.78 -10.30
C ASN A 93 -11.98 13.51 -10.90
N LEU A 94 -11.15 12.67 -11.51
CA LEU A 94 -11.59 11.37 -12.01
C LEU A 94 -11.94 10.40 -10.87
N MET A 95 -11.21 10.47 -9.76
CA MET A 95 -11.43 9.66 -8.57
C MET A 95 -12.62 10.11 -7.74
N TYR A 96 -12.84 11.43 -7.65
CA TYR A 96 -13.90 12.05 -6.85
C TYR A 96 -14.86 12.86 -7.72
N PRO A 97 -15.85 12.19 -8.35
CA PRO A 97 -16.81 12.84 -9.24
C PRO A 97 -17.83 13.73 -8.52
N LEU A 98 -17.88 13.69 -7.18
CA LEU A 98 -18.81 14.50 -6.37
C LEU A 98 -20.27 14.45 -6.86
N GLY A 99 -20.74 13.24 -7.21
CA GLY A 99 -22.08 13.00 -7.75
C GLY A 99 -22.23 13.31 -9.23
N THR A 100 -21.23 13.85 -9.91
CA THR A 100 -21.26 14.15 -11.35
C THR A 100 -20.63 13.01 -12.15
N TRP A 101 -21.45 12.13 -12.69
CA TRP A 101 -21.02 10.98 -13.44
C TRP A 101 -21.25 11.16 -14.96
N GLY A 102 -20.24 10.86 -15.77
CA GLY A 102 -20.34 10.81 -17.22
C GLY A 102 -20.97 9.50 -17.70
N VAL A 103 -20.62 8.40 -17.04
CA VAL A 103 -21.34 7.11 -17.09
C VAL A 103 -21.67 6.75 -15.65
N ASP A 104 -22.94 6.58 -15.39
CA ASP A 104 -23.47 6.48 -14.03
C ASP A 104 -22.68 5.48 -13.17
N LYS A 105 -22.14 5.98 -12.05
CA LYS A 105 -21.36 5.23 -11.06
C LYS A 105 -20.11 4.48 -11.58
N VAL A 106 -19.74 4.65 -12.86
CA VAL A 106 -18.63 3.95 -13.53
C VAL A 106 -17.54 4.89 -13.97
N LEU A 107 -17.90 6.04 -14.58
CA LEU A 107 -16.95 7.01 -15.12
C LEU A 107 -17.31 8.41 -14.65
N SER A 108 -16.34 9.10 -14.03
CA SER A 108 -16.52 10.50 -13.65
C SER A 108 -16.90 11.37 -14.84
N GLY A 109 -17.84 12.29 -14.63
CA GLY A 109 -18.13 13.40 -15.55
C GLY A 109 -17.23 14.62 -15.35
N VAL A 110 -16.42 14.62 -14.28
CA VAL A 110 -15.51 15.71 -13.95
C VAL A 110 -14.10 15.39 -14.43
N TRP A 111 -13.60 16.20 -15.33
CA TRP A 111 -12.27 16.08 -15.92
C TRP A 111 -11.49 17.37 -15.76
N GLY A 112 -10.17 17.26 -15.73
CA GLY A 112 -9.28 18.41 -15.70
C GLY A 112 -8.58 18.59 -14.37
N VAL A 113 -7.98 19.74 -14.21
CA VAL A 113 -7.09 20.09 -13.09
C VAL A 113 -7.87 20.14 -11.78
N ALA A 114 -7.32 19.52 -10.74
CA ALA A 114 -7.88 19.55 -9.39
C ALA A 114 -7.93 20.99 -8.86
N VAL A 115 -9.09 21.38 -8.29
CA VAL A 115 -9.29 22.68 -7.64
C VAL A 115 -9.12 22.48 -6.13
N MET A 116 -8.29 23.33 -5.52
CA MET A 116 -7.89 23.23 -4.11
C MET A 116 -8.45 24.41 -3.31
N GLU A 117 -9.78 24.58 -3.30
CA GLU A 117 -10.40 25.58 -2.43
C GLU A 117 -10.23 25.17 -0.97
N GLY A 118 -9.91 26.15 -0.12
CA GLY A 118 -9.54 25.89 1.28
C GLY A 118 -10.68 25.31 2.10
N VAL A 119 -11.87 25.93 2.02
CA VAL A 119 -13.10 25.52 2.70
C VAL A 119 -14.13 25.19 1.64
N GLY A 120 -14.80 24.05 1.77
CA GLY A 120 -15.96 23.72 0.96
C GLY A 120 -17.09 24.74 1.17
N VAL A 121 -17.96 24.88 0.18
CA VAL A 121 -19.15 25.73 0.29
C VAL A 121 -20.37 24.82 0.22
N ALA A 122 -21.20 24.87 1.25
CA ALA A 122 -22.46 24.13 1.29
C ALA A 122 -23.46 24.68 0.25
N ALA A 123 -24.52 23.93 -0.01
CA ALA A 123 -25.53 24.26 -1.02
C ALA A 123 -26.25 25.63 -0.77
N ASP A 124 -26.23 26.13 0.47
CA ASP A 124 -26.75 27.42 0.87
C ASP A 124 -25.77 28.59 0.73
N GLY A 125 -24.54 28.31 0.23
CA GLY A 125 -23.48 29.31 0.04
C GLY A 125 -22.70 29.66 1.31
N VAL A 126 -22.84 28.87 2.38
CA VAL A 126 -22.07 29.02 3.63
C VAL A 126 -20.86 28.09 3.60
N ASP A 127 -19.79 28.49 4.30
CA ASP A 127 -18.59 27.64 4.47
C ASP A 127 -18.97 26.29 5.10
N ASP A 128 -18.53 25.19 4.45
CA ASP A 128 -18.78 23.82 4.90
C ASP A 128 -17.62 23.28 5.75
N TYR A 129 -17.81 23.23 7.05
CA TYR A 129 -16.85 22.66 8.01
C TYR A 129 -17.15 21.19 8.36
N SER A 130 -17.98 20.49 7.59
CA SER A 130 -18.43 19.13 7.93
C SER A 130 -17.34 18.06 7.73
N TYR A 131 -16.30 18.33 6.92
CA TYR A 131 -15.29 17.34 6.56
C TYR A 131 -13.86 17.83 6.87
N ALA A 132 -13.13 18.33 5.88
CA ALA A 132 -11.74 18.78 5.99
C ALA A 132 -11.39 19.73 4.82
N SER A 133 -10.21 20.34 4.85
CA SER A 133 -9.68 21.12 3.73
C SER A 133 -9.50 20.23 2.49
N THR A 134 -10.02 20.69 1.34
CA THR A 134 -9.86 20.00 0.04
C THR A 134 -8.39 19.77 -0.29
N ALA A 135 -7.51 20.73 0.02
CA ALA A 135 -6.08 20.60 -0.20
C ALA A 135 -5.45 19.49 0.67
N SER A 136 -5.93 19.30 1.90
CA SER A 136 -5.43 18.23 2.78
C SER A 136 -5.92 16.86 2.33
N ASP A 137 -7.16 16.73 1.90
CA ASP A 137 -7.71 15.50 1.30
C ASP A 137 -6.96 15.14 0.01
N TYR A 138 -6.81 16.11 -0.91
CA TYR A 138 -6.02 15.92 -2.12
C TYR A 138 -4.60 15.42 -1.81
N PHE A 139 -3.90 16.08 -0.88
CA PHE A 139 -2.55 15.69 -0.50
C PHE A 139 -2.50 14.27 0.05
N PHE A 140 -3.43 13.92 0.93
CA PHE A 140 -3.54 12.58 1.50
C PHE A 140 -3.79 11.52 0.42
N GLN A 141 -4.79 11.73 -0.42
CA GLN A 141 -5.18 10.78 -1.47
C GLN A 141 -4.13 10.64 -2.59
N LEU A 142 -3.40 11.70 -2.91
CA LEU A 142 -2.26 11.66 -3.81
C LEU A 142 -1.21 10.65 -3.36
N MET A 143 -0.95 10.54 -2.05
CA MET A 143 0.06 9.63 -1.52
C MET A 143 -0.30 8.16 -1.78
N PHE A 144 -1.57 7.79 -1.74
CA PHE A 144 -2.07 6.46 -2.07
C PHE A 144 -1.91 6.12 -3.56
N CYS A 145 -2.19 7.10 -4.42
CA CYS A 145 -1.97 7.00 -5.85
C CYS A 145 -0.48 6.76 -6.16
N ALA A 146 0.43 7.52 -5.56
CA ALA A 146 1.88 7.36 -5.73
C ALA A 146 2.38 6.03 -5.18
N ALA A 147 1.86 5.57 -4.01
CA ALA A 147 2.19 4.26 -3.44
C ALA A 147 1.81 3.11 -4.37
N THR A 148 0.66 3.20 -5.07
CA THR A 148 0.25 2.20 -6.07
C THR A 148 1.28 2.05 -7.19
N ALA A 149 1.84 3.15 -7.68
CA ALA A 149 2.88 3.13 -8.72
C ALA A 149 4.22 2.59 -8.20
N SER A 150 4.55 2.86 -6.93
CA SER A 150 5.76 2.34 -6.28
C SER A 150 5.76 0.81 -6.22
N ILE A 151 4.60 0.17 -6.01
CA ILE A 151 4.47 -1.29 -6.02
C ILE A 151 4.93 -1.90 -7.34
N VAL A 152 4.63 -1.27 -8.47
CA VAL A 152 5.01 -1.76 -9.81
C VAL A 152 6.52 -1.63 -10.03
N SER A 153 7.15 -0.61 -9.43
CA SER A 153 8.55 -0.28 -9.60
C SER A 153 9.48 -1.45 -9.26
N GLY A 154 9.29 -2.04 -8.08
CA GLY A 154 10.15 -3.12 -7.58
C GLY A 154 10.07 -4.40 -8.41
N ALA A 155 8.86 -4.80 -8.82
CA ALA A 155 8.66 -6.03 -9.57
C ALA A 155 9.37 -6.06 -10.94
N LEU A 156 9.49 -4.90 -11.60
CA LEU A 156 10.07 -4.75 -12.94
C LEU A 156 11.55 -4.34 -12.93
N ALA A 157 12.15 -4.20 -11.76
CA ALA A 157 13.52 -3.73 -11.60
C ALA A 157 14.55 -4.55 -12.42
N GLU A 158 15.70 -3.94 -12.66
CA GLU A 158 16.90 -4.51 -13.30
C GLU A 158 16.81 -4.80 -14.81
N ARG A 159 15.62 -4.67 -15.46
CA ARG A 159 15.48 -4.96 -16.90
C ARG A 159 14.47 -4.06 -17.63
N ILE A 160 13.71 -3.24 -16.92
CA ILE A 160 12.80 -2.24 -17.51
C ILE A 160 13.58 -0.97 -17.90
N LYS A 161 13.29 -0.40 -19.08
CA LYS A 161 13.78 0.92 -19.47
C LYS A 161 13.12 2.03 -18.63
N LEU A 162 13.85 3.10 -18.33
CA LEU A 162 13.38 4.20 -17.50
C LEU A 162 12.14 4.89 -18.10
N TRP A 163 12.23 5.39 -19.31
CA TRP A 163 11.16 6.22 -19.90
C TRP A 163 9.84 5.45 -20.15
N PRO A 164 9.84 4.22 -20.69
CA PRO A 164 8.61 3.43 -20.80
C PRO A 164 7.94 3.18 -19.45
N PHE A 165 8.73 2.94 -18.39
CA PHE A 165 8.19 2.80 -17.04
C PHE A 165 7.55 4.10 -16.54
N LEU A 166 8.18 5.25 -16.75
CA LEU A 166 7.66 6.55 -16.34
C LEU A 166 6.38 6.93 -17.13
N ILE A 167 6.30 6.60 -18.43
CA ILE A 167 5.06 6.78 -19.22
C ILE A 167 3.93 5.89 -18.67
N PHE A 168 4.24 4.62 -18.35
CA PHE A 168 3.25 3.74 -17.71
C PHE A 168 2.76 4.34 -16.38
N THR A 169 3.66 4.90 -15.57
CA THR A 169 3.32 5.56 -14.31
C THR A 169 2.31 6.69 -14.52
N VAL A 170 2.50 7.54 -15.53
CA VAL A 170 1.54 8.63 -15.84
C VAL A 170 0.15 8.08 -16.13
N VAL A 171 0.06 7.02 -16.93
CA VAL A 171 -1.23 6.39 -17.26
C VAL A 171 -1.85 5.69 -16.04
N LEU A 172 -1.02 5.00 -15.25
CA LEU A 172 -1.48 4.33 -14.03
C LEU A 172 -2.05 5.34 -13.03
N THR A 173 -1.33 6.42 -12.75
CA THR A 173 -1.67 7.39 -11.69
C THR A 173 -2.65 8.46 -12.14
N GLY A 174 -2.71 8.76 -13.44
CA GLY A 174 -3.67 9.72 -14.00
C GLY A 174 -5.02 9.09 -14.39
N LEU A 175 -5.03 7.82 -14.78
CA LEU A 175 -6.23 7.21 -15.35
C LEU A 175 -6.63 5.89 -14.65
N ILE A 176 -5.76 4.86 -14.65
CA ILE A 176 -6.14 3.50 -14.22
C ILE A 176 -6.51 3.49 -12.73
N TYR A 177 -5.61 4.00 -11.89
CA TYR A 177 -5.83 4.05 -10.44
C TYR A 177 -7.03 4.92 -10.07
N PRO A 178 -7.14 6.19 -10.52
CA PRO A 178 -8.25 7.04 -10.13
C PRO A 178 -9.62 6.50 -10.57
N LEU A 179 -9.69 5.94 -11.78
CA LEU A 179 -10.94 5.42 -12.29
C LEU A 179 -11.47 4.25 -11.46
N GLN A 180 -10.64 3.26 -11.14
CA GLN A 180 -11.10 2.14 -10.32
C GLN A 180 -11.33 2.55 -8.86
N ALA A 181 -10.53 3.50 -8.33
CA ALA A 181 -10.73 4.01 -6.98
C ALA A 181 -12.05 4.76 -6.83
N SER A 182 -12.52 5.45 -7.88
CA SER A 182 -13.83 6.11 -7.89
C SER A 182 -14.99 5.14 -7.67
N TRP A 183 -14.85 3.88 -8.09
CA TRP A 183 -15.89 2.87 -7.91
C TRP A 183 -16.19 2.54 -6.46
N LYS A 184 -15.18 2.68 -5.56
CA LYS A 184 -15.37 2.53 -4.12
C LYS A 184 -15.34 3.89 -3.43
N TRP A 185 -14.20 4.58 -3.44
CA TRP A 185 -13.99 5.78 -2.64
C TRP A 185 -14.64 7.05 -3.23
N GLY A 186 -14.98 7.05 -4.52
CA GLY A 186 -15.76 8.11 -5.16
C GLY A 186 -17.27 7.92 -5.11
N GLY A 187 -17.77 6.92 -4.38
CA GLY A 187 -19.20 6.61 -4.29
C GLY A 187 -19.77 5.94 -5.56
N GLY A 188 -18.93 5.16 -6.27
CA GLY A 188 -19.32 4.45 -7.48
C GLY A 188 -20.04 3.12 -7.22
N PHE A 189 -20.21 2.32 -8.27
CA PHE A 189 -21.04 1.10 -8.23
C PHE A 189 -20.55 0.01 -7.28
N LEU A 190 -19.25 -0.06 -6.96
CA LEU A 190 -18.75 -1.01 -5.96
C LEU A 190 -19.09 -0.56 -4.54
N ASP A 191 -19.11 0.74 -4.28
CA ASP A 191 -19.56 1.29 -3.00
C ASP A 191 -21.05 1.02 -2.79
N GLU A 192 -21.88 1.26 -3.82
CA GLU A 192 -23.31 0.95 -3.79
C GLU A 192 -23.59 -0.56 -3.62
N ALA A 193 -22.71 -1.41 -4.14
CA ALA A 193 -22.80 -2.86 -3.93
C ALA A 193 -22.42 -3.30 -2.51
N GLY A 194 -21.93 -2.40 -1.65
CA GLY A 194 -21.49 -2.69 -0.29
C GLY A 194 -20.07 -3.26 -0.20
N PHE A 195 -19.21 -2.96 -1.16
CA PHE A 195 -17.78 -3.31 -1.09
C PHE A 195 -17.12 -2.56 0.05
N LEU A 196 -16.38 -3.28 0.90
CA LEU A 196 -15.63 -2.72 2.01
C LEU A 196 -14.12 -2.88 1.78
N ASP A 197 -13.43 -1.75 1.73
CA ASP A 197 -11.98 -1.65 1.64
C ASP A 197 -11.55 -0.33 2.28
N PHE A 198 -11.30 -0.37 3.60
CA PHE A 198 -11.13 0.81 4.44
C PHE A 198 -9.97 1.69 3.97
N ALA A 199 -8.78 1.12 3.82
CA ALA A 199 -7.59 1.86 3.42
C ALA A 199 -6.93 1.33 2.14
N GLY A 200 -7.47 0.30 1.45
CA GLY A 200 -7.04 -0.04 0.10
C GLY A 200 -6.23 -1.32 -0.06
N SER A 201 -6.57 -2.42 0.65
CA SER A 201 -5.96 -3.72 0.32
C SER A 201 -6.19 -4.12 -1.14
N THR A 202 -7.38 -3.83 -1.69
CA THR A 202 -7.66 -3.97 -3.12
C THR A 202 -7.40 -2.68 -3.87
N VAL A 203 -8.02 -1.56 -3.47
CA VAL A 203 -8.03 -0.28 -4.21
C VAL A 203 -6.63 0.28 -4.45
N VAL A 204 -5.67 0.00 -3.58
CA VAL A 204 -4.26 0.44 -3.70
C VAL A 204 -3.34 -0.74 -3.97
N HIS A 205 -3.28 -1.68 -3.02
CA HIS A 205 -2.25 -2.72 -3.03
C HIS A 205 -2.49 -3.77 -4.11
N SER A 206 -3.71 -4.32 -4.24
CA SER A 206 -3.99 -5.26 -5.32
C SER A 206 -3.93 -4.61 -6.69
N VAL A 207 -4.30 -3.34 -6.82
CA VAL A 207 -4.17 -2.59 -8.10
C VAL A 207 -2.70 -2.49 -8.52
N GLY A 208 -1.82 -2.03 -7.63
CA GLY A 208 -0.38 -2.04 -7.88
C GLY A 208 0.16 -3.43 -8.18
N GLY A 209 -0.31 -4.44 -7.43
CA GLY A 209 0.08 -5.84 -7.60
C GLY A 209 -0.39 -6.47 -8.92
N TRP A 210 -1.62 -6.21 -9.39
CA TRP A 210 -2.10 -6.63 -10.71
C TRP A 210 -1.33 -5.97 -11.85
N ALA A 211 -1.06 -4.66 -11.74
CA ALA A 211 -0.26 -3.94 -12.72
C ALA A 211 1.19 -4.46 -12.77
N ALA A 212 1.78 -4.77 -11.60
CA ALA A 212 3.10 -5.37 -11.48
C ALA A 212 3.16 -6.78 -12.10
N LEU A 213 2.18 -7.63 -11.81
CA LEU A 213 2.07 -8.98 -12.37
C LEU A 213 1.98 -8.93 -13.89
N THR A 214 1.10 -8.08 -14.42
CA THR A 214 0.91 -7.90 -15.87
C THR A 214 2.20 -7.43 -16.53
N GLY A 215 2.86 -6.43 -15.95
CA GLY A 215 4.15 -5.93 -16.41
C GLY A 215 5.24 -6.98 -16.37
N ALA A 216 5.36 -7.74 -15.28
CA ALA A 216 6.37 -8.79 -15.14
C ALA A 216 6.22 -9.92 -16.17
N ILE A 217 4.98 -10.30 -16.49
CA ILE A 217 4.69 -11.32 -17.53
C ILE A 217 5.09 -10.80 -18.92
N ILE A 218 4.73 -9.56 -19.27
CA ILE A 218 5.00 -8.98 -20.61
C ILE A 218 6.47 -8.65 -20.80
N LEU A 219 7.16 -8.21 -19.75
CA LEU A 219 8.59 -7.87 -19.75
C LEU A 219 9.47 -9.11 -19.79
N GLY A 220 9.07 -10.19 -19.13
CA GLY A 220 9.81 -11.43 -18.98
C GLY A 220 10.84 -11.40 -17.83
N PRO A 221 11.42 -12.57 -17.51
CA PRO A 221 12.36 -12.70 -16.40
C PRO A 221 13.73 -12.11 -16.72
N ARG A 222 14.50 -11.77 -15.66
CA ARG A 222 15.91 -11.37 -15.77
C ARG A 222 16.77 -12.46 -16.37
N ILE A 223 17.80 -12.06 -17.09
CA ILE A 223 18.80 -12.98 -17.66
C ILE A 223 19.43 -13.83 -16.54
N GLY A 224 19.44 -15.13 -16.73
CA GLY A 224 20.00 -16.07 -15.77
C GLY A 224 19.12 -16.40 -14.56
N LYS A 225 17.95 -15.79 -14.38
CA LYS A 225 17.02 -16.12 -13.29
C LYS A 225 16.53 -17.56 -13.38
N TYR A 226 16.23 -18.02 -14.57
CA TYR A 226 15.83 -19.40 -14.84
C TYR A 226 16.79 -20.06 -15.84
N SER A 227 17.36 -21.20 -15.47
CA SER A 227 18.23 -21.98 -16.36
C SER A 227 17.41 -22.81 -17.36
N LYS A 228 18.06 -23.29 -18.41
CA LYS A 228 17.41 -24.06 -19.48
C LYS A 228 16.77 -25.35 -18.99
N ASP A 229 17.33 -25.97 -17.95
CA ASP A 229 16.76 -27.13 -17.25
C ASP A 229 15.64 -26.81 -16.29
N GLY A 230 15.22 -25.54 -16.21
CA GLY A 230 14.11 -25.06 -15.38
C GLY A 230 14.47 -24.72 -13.95
N LYS A 231 15.74 -24.83 -13.54
CA LYS A 231 16.20 -24.48 -12.21
C LYS A 231 16.09 -22.97 -11.97
N VAL A 232 15.68 -22.59 -10.76
CA VAL A 232 15.64 -21.22 -10.30
C VAL A 232 16.98 -20.84 -9.71
N ASN A 233 17.58 -19.76 -10.20
CA ASN A 233 18.83 -19.22 -9.67
C ASN A 233 18.50 -18.03 -8.76
N PRO A 234 18.87 -18.08 -7.47
CA PRO A 234 18.71 -16.93 -6.58
C PRO A 234 19.56 -15.75 -7.06
N ILE A 235 18.95 -14.57 -7.13
CA ILE A 235 19.65 -13.31 -7.40
C ILE A 235 19.52 -12.46 -6.13
N GLN A 236 20.64 -12.30 -5.42
CA GLN A 236 20.66 -11.59 -4.15
C GLN A 236 20.66 -10.08 -4.35
N GLY A 237 19.99 -9.35 -3.44
CA GLY A 237 20.06 -7.91 -3.35
C GLY A 237 21.42 -7.41 -2.87
N SER A 238 21.69 -6.14 -3.11
CA SER A 238 22.97 -5.51 -2.81
C SER A 238 23.17 -5.15 -1.35
N ASN A 239 22.10 -4.82 -0.61
CA ASN A 239 22.22 -4.26 0.74
C ASN A 239 20.97 -4.54 1.60
N LEU A 240 21.04 -5.62 2.38
CA LEU A 240 19.93 -6.01 3.26
C LEU A 240 19.71 -5.02 4.42
N ALA A 241 20.71 -4.23 4.81
CA ALA A 241 20.51 -3.18 5.82
C ALA A 241 19.63 -2.05 5.27
N LEU A 242 19.84 -1.62 4.01
CA LEU A 242 18.93 -0.67 3.34
C LEU A 242 17.53 -1.26 3.16
N ALA A 243 17.41 -2.52 2.76
CA ALA A 243 16.12 -3.18 2.64
C ALA A 243 15.36 -3.20 3.98
N THR A 244 16.06 -3.49 5.07
CA THR A 244 15.50 -3.48 6.42
C THR A 244 15.05 -2.07 6.83
N LEU A 245 15.88 -1.06 6.59
CA LEU A 245 15.51 0.34 6.85
C LEU A 245 14.27 0.74 6.05
N GLY A 246 14.23 0.41 4.76
CA GLY A 246 13.07 0.65 3.90
C GLY A 246 11.79 0.02 4.44
N THR A 247 11.87 -1.22 4.93
CA THR A 247 10.72 -1.90 5.54
C THR A 247 10.22 -1.16 6.79
N PHE A 248 11.10 -0.70 7.69
CA PHE A 248 10.67 0.07 8.86
C PHE A 248 10.08 1.43 8.50
N ILE A 249 10.60 2.09 7.48
CA ILE A 249 10.01 3.35 6.98
C ILE A 249 8.60 3.09 6.41
N LEU A 250 8.41 2.01 5.64
CA LEU A 250 7.10 1.61 5.15
C LEU A 250 6.14 1.29 6.30
N TRP A 251 6.61 0.55 7.31
CA TRP A 251 5.81 0.24 8.50
C TRP A 251 5.39 1.50 9.26
N LEU A 252 6.31 2.45 9.48
CA LEU A 252 6.00 3.74 10.08
C LEU A 252 4.94 4.50 9.26
N GLY A 253 5.12 4.55 7.94
CA GLY A 253 4.17 5.21 7.04
C GLY A 253 2.77 4.58 7.06
N TRP A 254 2.68 3.28 7.38
CA TRP A 254 1.40 2.58 7.45
C TRP A 254 0.49 3.06 8.59
N PHE A 255 1.03 3.65 9.64
CA PHE A 255 0.21 4.31 10.66
C PHE A 255 -0.55 5.50 10.07
N GLY A 256 0.08 6.27 9.18
CA GLY A 256 -0.59 7.31 8.40
C GLY A 256 -1.55 6.74 7.37
N PHE A 257 -1.14 5.67 6.68
CA PHE A 257 -1.94 5.00 5.66
C PHE A 257 -3.27 4.51 6.22
N ASN A 258 -3.25 3.68 7.26
CA ASN A 258 -4.45 3.13 7.87
C ASN A 258 -5.13 4.11 8.83
N GLY A 259 -4.37 4.81 9.67
CA GLY A 259 -4.95 5.72 10.66
C GLY A 259 -5.55 6.98 10.04
N GLY A 260 -4.89 7.53 9.00
CA GLY A 260 -5.44 8.65 8.24
C GLY A 260 -6.73 8.29 7.50
N SER A 261 -6.89 7.02 7.10
CA SER A 261 -8.09 6.51 6.43
C SER A 261 -9.32 6.39 7.34
N GLN A 262 -9.21 6.69 8.65
CA GLN A 262 -10.37 6.94 9.51
C GLN A 262 -11.16 8.18 9.04
N LEU A 263 -10.50 9.09 8.34
CA LEU A 263 -11.06 10.31 7.76
C LEU A 263 -11.71 11.26 8.78
N ALA A 264 -11.60 10.96 10.06
CA ALA A 264 -12.15 11.75 11.16
C ALA A 264 -11.27 11.65 12.41
N MET A 265 -11.07 12.78 13.09
CA MET A 265 -10.35 12.91 14.36
C MET A 265 -11.02 13.96 15.28
N GLY A 266 -12.22 14.38 14.95
CA GLY A 266 -12.91 15.49 15.62
C GLY A 266 -13.67 15.13 16.88
N SER A 267 -13.78 13.83 17.22
CA SER A 267 -14.48 13.37 18.42
C SER A 267 -13.61 12.40 19.25
N ILE A 268 -14.04 12.17 20.52
CA ILE A 268 -13.41 11.16 21.39
C ILE A 268 -13.50 9.77 20.75
N GLY A 269 -14.61 9.46 20.07
CA GLY A 269 -14.80 8.20 19.36
C GLY A 269 -13.79 8.06 18.22
N ASP A 270 -13.68 9.04 17.36
CA ASP A 270 -12.77 9.03 16.21
C ASP A 270 -11.31 8.80 16.62
N ILE A 271 -10.83 9.53 17.65
CA ILE A 271 -9.45 9.39 18.10
C ILE A 271 -9.20 8.03 18.79
N ALA A 272 -10.21 7.47 19.45
CA ALA A 272 -10.14 6.11 19.98
C ALA A 272 -10.04 5.09 18.84
N ASP A 273 -10.76 5.28 17.75
CA ASP A 273 -10.72 4.45 16.56
C ASP A 273 -9.35 4.56 15.84
N VAL A 274 -8.82 5.77 15.64
CA VAL A 274 -7.45 5.96 15.12
C VAL A 274 -6.43 5.21 15.98
N SER A 275 -6.56 5.29 17.31
CA SER A 275 -5.66 4.60 18.24
C SER A 275 -5.75 3.08 18.10
N ARG A 276 -6.96 2.53 17.94
CA ARG A 276 -7.20 1.10 17.69
C ARG A 276 -6.60 0.65 16.36
N ILE A 277 -6.79 1.43 15.30
CA ILE A 277 -6.22 1.19 13.98
C ILE A 277 -4.70 1.09 14.05
N PHE A 278 -4.04 1.99 14.79
CA PHE A 278 -2.57 1.94 14.97
C PHE A 278 -2.13 0.64 15.62
N VAL A 279 -2.80 0.23 16.70
CA VAL A 279 -2.44 -1.01 17.41
C VAL A 279 -2.68 -2.24 16.53
N ASN A 280 -3.83 -2.33 15.85
CA ASN A 280 -4.15 -3.45 14.96
C ASN A 280 -3.16 -3.54 13.79
N THR A 281 -2.84 -2.41 13.17
CA THR A 281 -1.85 -2.31 12.08
C THR A 281 -0.48 -2.81 12.53
N ASN A 282 -0.01 -2.34 13.70
CA ASN A 282 1.28 -2.77 14.26
C ASN A 282 1.34 -4.26 14.55
N MET A 283 0.28 -4.81 15.14
CA MET A 283 0.23 -6.22 15.52
C MET A 283 0.14 -7.14 14.31
N ALA A 284 -0.57 -6.74 13.25
CA ALA A 284 -0.62 -7.49 12.00
C ALA A 284 0.75 -7.56 11.32
N ALA A 285 1.48 -6.46 11.28
CA ALA A 285 2.85 -6.42 10.74
C ALA A 285 3.80 -7.33 11.53
N ALA A 286 3.78 -7.22 12.86
CA ALA A 286 4.60 -8.06 13.74
C ALA A 286 4.31 -9.55 13.56
N ALA A 287 3.02 -9.92 13.48
CA ALA A 287 2.62 -11.30 13.25
C ALA A 287 3.09 -11.82 11.87
N GLY A 288 2.95 -11.00 10.81
CA GLY A 288 3.42 -11.34 9.48
C GLY A 288 4.92 -11.62 9.44
N ALA A 289 5.73 -10.76 10.07
CA ALA A 289 7.17 -10.95 10.18
C ALA A 289 7.54 -12.24 10.93
N ILE A 290 6.92 -12.48 12.09
CA ILE A 290 7.22 -13.66 12.93
C ILE A 290 6.79 -14.96 12.24
N VAL A 291 5.61 -14.99 11.60
CA VAL A 291 5.16 -16.17 10.86
C VAL A 291 6.09 -16.46 9.69
N ALA A 292 6.51 -15.44 8.93
CA ALA A 292 7.50 -15.62 7.85
C ALA A 292 8.84 -16.14 8.39
N MET A 293 9.32 -15.62 9.53
CA MET A 293 10.53 -16.09 10.20
C MET A 293 10.44 -17.56 10.59
N ILE A 294 9.33 -17.97 11.23
CA ILE A 294 9.11 -19.36 11.65
C ILE A 294 9.02 -20.28 10.43
N LEU A 295 8.22 -19.90 9.43
CA LEU A 295 8.02 -20.72 8.25
C LEU A 295 9.29 -20.91 7.43
N THR A 296 10.12 -19.88 7.27
CA THR A 296 11.41 -20.01 6.58
C THR A 296 12.38 -20.87 7.37
N GLN A 297 12.44 -20.73 8.70
CA GLN A 297 13.26 -21.60 9.56
C GLN A 297 12.84 -23.08 9.42
N VAL A 298 11.53 -23.36 9.42
CA VAL A 298 11.01 -24.74 9.33
C VAL A 298 11.19 -25.30 7.92
N SER A 299 10.92 -24.52 6.88
CA SER A 299 10.92 -25.01 5.49
C SER A 299 12.32 -25.08 4.88
N TYR A 300 13.23 -24.18 5.27
CA TYR A 300 14.55 -24.05 4.64
C TYR A 300 15.71 -24.33 5.62
N GLY A 301 15.42 -24.57 6.89
CA GLY A 301 16.43 -24.80 7.94
C GLY A 301 17.15 -23.52 8.41
N LYS A 302 16.83 -22.38 7.82
CA LYS A 302 17.38 -21.05 8.15
C LYS A 302 16.33 -19.96 7.94
N VAL A 303 16.42 -18.94 8.77
CA VAL A 303 15.59 -17.72 8.59
C VAL A 303 16.08 -16.97 7.35
N ASP A 304 15.13 -16.57 6.51
CA ASP A 304 15.37 -15.70 5.37
C ASP A 304 14.89 -14.28 5.68
N LEU A 305 15.83 -13.33 5.81
CA LEU A 305 15.52 -11.95 6.14
C LEU A 305 14.62 -11.29 5.10
N THR A 306 14.80 -11.60 3.81
CA THR A 306 13.97 -10.99 2.75
C THR A 306 12.50 -11.42 2.87
N MET A 307 12.26 -12.66 3.26
CA MET A 307 10.92 -13.17 3.55
C MET A 307 10.35 -12.56 4.84
N VAL A 308 11.17 -12.30 5.86
CA VAL A 308 10.73 -11.64 7.10
C VAL A 308 10.30 -10.20 6.82
N LEU A 309 11.07 -9.45 6.03
CA LEU A 309 10.74 -8.08 5.63
C LEU A 309 9.42 -8.05 4.83
N ASN A 310 9.33 -8.88 3.81
CA ASN A 310 8.11 -9.00 3.01
C ASN A 310 6.92 -9.55 3.82
N GLY A 311 7.17 -10.41 4.82
CA GLY A 311 6.17 -10.91 5.76
C GLY A 311 5.55 -9.79 6.61
N ALA A 312 6.37 -8.86 7.11
CA ALA A 312 5.88 -7.66 7.81
C ALA A 312 4.97 -6.82 6.89
N LEU A 313 5.44 -6.54 5.67
CA LEU A 313 4.67 -5.76 4.69
C LEU A 313 3.37 -6.46 4.29
N ALA A 314 3.39 -7.78 4.08
CA ALA A 314 2.18 -8.54 3.78
C ALA A 314 1.18 -8.57 4.95
N GLY A 315 1.68 -8.56 6.19
CA GLY A 315 0.85 -8.38 7.38
C GLY A 315 0.15 -7.01 7.38
N LEU A 316 0.88 -5.95 7.04
CA LEU A 316 0.34 -4.59 6.88
C LEU A 316 -0.72 -4.52 5.77
N VAL A 317 -0.43 -5.07 4.58
CA VAL A 317 -1.39 -5.12 3.46
C VAL A 317 -2.65 -5.90 3.85
N SER A 318 -2.50 -7.02 4.57
CA SER A 318 -3.63 -7.88 4.95
C SER A 318 -4.61 -7.20 5.88
N ILE A 319 -4.16 -6.33 6.77
CA ILE A 319 -5.04 -5.62 7.73
C ILE A 319 -5.65 -4.34 7.12
N THR A 320 -5.12 -3.86 6.00
CA THR A 320 -5.44 -2.54 5.44
C THR A 320 -6.90 -2.42 4.97
N ALA A 321 -7.55 -3.52 4.53
CA ALA A 321 -8.97 -3.47 4.14
C ALA A 321 -9.92 -3.24 5.32
N GLU A 322 -9.51 -3.63 6.53
CA GLU A 322 -10.32 -3.45 7.74
C GLU A 322 -9.40 -3.41 8.98
N PRO A 323 -8.78 -2.27 9.29
CA PRO A 323 -7.90 -2.17 10.45
C PRO A 323 -8.64 -1.82 11.76
N LEU A 324 -9.93 -1.43 11.70
CA LEU A 324 -10.68 -0.91 12.83
C LEU A 324 -11.43 -2.00 13.61
N THR A 325 -12.22 -2.84 12.92
CA THR A 325 -13.13 -3.79 13.56
C THR A 325 -12.45 -5.03 14.16
N PRO A 326 -11.29 -5.52 13.66
CA PRO A 326 -10.65 -6.69 14.25
C PRO A 326 -10.28 -6.49 15.72
N THR A 327 -10.49 -7.54 16.52
CA THR A 327 -9.81 -7.64 17.83
C THR A 327 -8.30 -7.83 17.61
N LEU A 328 -7.49 -7.58 18.64
CA LEU A 328 -6.05 -7.84 18.57
C LEU A 328 -5.71 -9.27 18.13
N GLY A 329 -6.46 -10.25 18.61
CA GLY A 329 -6.31 -11.67 18.23
C GLY A 329 -6.54 -11.88 16.72
N TRP A 330 -7.56 -11.26 16.16
CA TRP A 330 -7.83 -11.32 14.72
C TRP A 330 -6.76 -10.59 13.91
N SER A 331 -6.25 -9.46 14.39
CA SER A 331 -5.16 -8.74 13.71
C SER A 331 -3.90 -9.59 13.60
N LEU A 332 -3.56 -10.35 14.66
CA LEU A 332 -2.45 -11.31 14.64
C LEU A 332 -2.68 -12.43 13.63
N ILE A 333 -3.90 -12.97 13.54
CA ILE A 333 -4.26 -14.05 12.61
C ILE A 333 -4.21 -13.54 11.16
N ILE A 334 -4.85 -12.41 10.89
CA ILE A 334 -4.92 -11.81 9.55
C ILE A 334 -3.51 -11.48 9.05
N GLY A 335 -2.71 -10.81 9.86
CA GLY A 335 -1.33 -10.46 9.52
C GLY A 335 -0.41 -11.67 9.40
N GLY A 336 -0.56 -12.66 10.29
CA GLY A 336 0.22 -13.91 10.25
C GLY A 336 -0.04 -14.72 8.97
N ILE A 337 -1.29 -14.79 8.50
CA ILE A 337 -1.63 -15.43 7.22
C ILE A 337 -0.98 -14.65 6.07
N GLY A 338 -0.95 -13.30 6.11
CA GLY A 338 -0.22 -12.48 5.15
C GLY A 338 1.26 -12.87 5.05
N GLY A 339 1.93 -13.05 6.20
CA GLY A 339 3.30 -13.52 6.25
C GLY A 339 3.49 -14.92 5.63
N ALA A 340 2.56 -15.84 5.87
CA ALA A 340 2.58 -17.16 5.24
C ALA A 340 2.38 -17.09 3.72
N ILE A 341 1.49 -16.22 3.24
CA ILE A 341 1.23 -15.99 1.81
C ILE A 341 2.52 -15.62 1.08
N VAL A 342 3.36 -14.79 1.64
CA VAL A 342 4.63 -14.41 1.01
C VAL A 342 5.59 -15.58 0.92
N VAL A 343 5.77 -16.35 2.01
CA VAL A 343 6.72 -17.47 2.05
C VAL A 343 6.38 -18.54 1.00
N TYR A 344 5.11 -18.72 0.70
CA TYR A 344 4.67 -19.66 -0.35
C TYR A 344 4.44 -18.99 -1.72
N GLY A 345 4.08 -17.72 -1.73
CA GLY A 345 3.78 -16.97 -2.96
C GLY A 345 5.02 -16.67 -3.81
N VAL A 346 6.15 -16.31 -3.17
CA VAL A 346 7.41 -16.06 -3.91
C VAL A 346 7.88 -17.33 -4.66
N PRO A 347 7.99 -18.51 -4.02
CA PRO A 347 8.33 -19.73 -4.75
C PRO A 347 7.26 -20.14 -5.78
N LEU A 348 5.99 -19.81 -5.57
CA LEU A 348 4.94 -20.07 -6.56
C LEU A 348 5.18 -19.27 -7.85
N LEU A 349 5.50 -17.97 -7.75
CA LEU A 349 5.85 -17.15 -8.91
C LEU A 349 7.08 -17.68 -9.63
N ASP A 350 8.10 -18.13 -8.88
CA ASP A 350 9.30 -18.76 -9.46
C ASP A 350 8.96 -20.05 -10.24
N LYS A 351 8.05 -20.88 -9.73
CA LYS A 351 7.54 -22.06 -10.45
C LYS A 351 6.81 -21.69 -11.74
N LEU A 352 6.08 -20.58 -11.73
CA LEU A 352 5.38 -20.05 -12.89
C LEU A 352 6.30 -19.27 -13.84
N LYS A 353 7.59 -19.15 -13.53
CA LYS A 353 8.59 -18.38 -14.30
C LYS A 353 8.27 -16.88 -14.39
N ILE A 354 7.61 -16.35 -13.38
CA ILE A 354 7.32 -14.93 -13.22
C ILE A 354 8.38 -14.36 -12.28
N ASP A 355 9.26 -13.50 -12.80
CA ASP A 355 10.35 -12.90 -12.04
C ASP A 355 9.91 -11.58 -11.40
N ASP A 356 9.64 -11.63 -10.13
CA ASP A 356 9.38 -10.49 -9.25
C ASP A 356 10.62 -10.25 -8.39
N VAL A 357 11.30 -9.12 -8.64
CA VAL A 357 12.64 -8.86 -8.06
C VAL A 357 12.59 -8.69 -6.55
N VAL A 358 11.57 -8.02 -6.05
CA VAL A 358 11.48 -7.64 -4.63
C VAL A 358 10.39 -8.38 -3.85
N GLY A 359 9.59 -9.22 -4.54
CA GLY A 359 8.46 -9.91 -3.92
C GLY A 359 7.21 -9.05 -3.78
N ALA A 360 7.08 -8.00 -4.59
CA ALA A 360 5.94 -7.07 -4.52
C ALA A 360 4.60 -7.74 -4.84
N ILE A 361 4.56 -8.69 -5.78
CA ILE A 361 3.32 -9.37 -6.19
C ILE A 361 2.73 -10.20 -5.03
N PRO A 362 3.46 -11.08 -4.34
CA PRO A 362 2.93 -11.78 -3.18
C PRO A 362 2.52 -10.85 -2.03
N VAL A 363 3.29 -9.79 -1.78
CA VAL A 363 3.02 -8.82 -0.73
C VAL A 363 1.75 -8.02 -1.02
N HIS A 364 1.63 -7.44 -2.22
CA HIS A 364 0.57 -6.48 -2.48
C HIS A 364 -0.66 -7.11 -3.17
N LEU A 365 -0.47 -8.06 -4.09
CA LEU A 365 -1.58 -8.73 -4.75
C LEU A 365 -2.16 -9.87 -3.90
N PHE A 366 -1.34 -10.86 -3.54
CA PHE A 366 -1.88 -12.04 -2.87
C PHE A 366 -2.34 -11.72 -1.46
N ALA A 367 -1.54 -10.97 -0.67
CA ALA A 367 -1.95 -10.55 0.66
C ALA A 367 -3.05 -9.46 0.61
N GLY A 368 -3.13 -8.66 -0.47
CA GLY A 368 -4.22 -7.70 -0.68
C GLY A 368 -5.56 -8.39 -0.95
N ILE A 369 -5.57 -9.42 -1.78
CA ILE A 369 -6.76 -10.28 -1.98
C ILE A 369 -7.17 -10.92 -0.64
N TRP A 370 -6.22 -11.48 0.09
CA TRP A 370 -6.48 -12.07 1.41
C TRP A 370 -7.07 -11.03 2.37
N GLY A 371 -6.46 -9.83 2.49
CA GLY A 371 -6.94 -8.77 3.37
C GLY A 371 -8.37 -8.36 3.07
N THR A 372 -8.70 -8.21 1.79
CA THR A 372 -10.06 -7.88 1.33
C THR A 372 -11.06 -9.01 1.66
N LEU A 373 -10.67 -10.27 1.52
CA LEU A 373 -11.51 -11.40 1.92
C LEU A 373 -11.65 -11.50 3.43
N ALA A 374 -10.60 -11.17 4.19
CA ALA A 374 -10.61 -11.27 5.65
C ALA A 374 -11.56 -10.27 6.33
N VAL A 375 -12.02 -9.23 5.65
CA VAL A 375 -13.01 -8.27 6.16
C VAL A 375 -14.25 -8.99 6.70
N VAL A 376 -14.73 -10.03 6.02
CA VAL A 376 -15.92 -10.78 6.44
C VAL A 376 -15.77 -11.55 7.76
N LEU A 377 -14.53 -11.71 8.24
CA LEU A 377 -14.25 -12.41 9.50
C LEU A 377 -14.47 -11.51 10.72
N THR A 378 -14.48 -10.19 10.53
CA THR A 378 -14.44 -9.22 11.62
C THR A 378 -15.44 -8.08 11.47
N ASN A 379 -16.03 -7.91 10.30
CA ASN A 379 -17.04 -6.88 10.01
C ASN A 379 -18.32 -7.55 9.51
N SER A 380 -19.40 -7.44 10.30
CA SER A 380 -20.71 -8.03 10.00
C SER A 380 -21.42 -7.43 8.79
N ASP A 381 -21.03 -6.24 8.37
CA ASP A 381 -21.62 -5.53 7.22
C ASP A 381 -21.02 -6.03 5.90
N ALA A 382 -19.91 -6.78 5.97
CA ALA A 382 -19.24 -7.31 4.80
C ALA A 382 -19.93 -8.55 4.23
N SER A 383 -20.09 -8.60 2.92
CA SER A 383 -20.54 -9.78 2.17
C SER A 383 -19.37 -10.44 1.43
N LEU A 384 -19.14 -11.74 1.65
CA LEU A 384 -18.08 -12.46 0.93
C LEU A 384 -18.30 -12.41 -0.60
N GLY A 385 -19.54 -12.48 -1.04
CA GLY A 385 -19.87 -12.37 -2.47
C GLY A 385 -19.49 -11.02 -3.06
N THR A 386 -19.77 -9.93 -2.34
CA THR A 386 -19.41 -8.57 -2.75
C THR A 386 -17.90 -8.37 -2.75
N GLN A 387 -17.18 -8.87 -1.74
CA GLN A 387 -15.72 -8.77 -1.68
C GLN A 387 -15.08 -9.51 -2.87
N ILE A 388 -15.49 -10.75 -3.16
CA ILE A 388 -14.99 -11.52 -4.32
C ILE A 388 -15.33 -10.81 -5.63
N TYR A 389 -16.58 -10.36 -5.81
CA TYR A 389 -17.01 -9.62 -7.00
C TYR A 389 -16.11 -8.39 -7.24
N SER A 390 -15.88 -7.60 -6.22
CA SER A 390 -15.08 -6.37 -6.31
C SER A 390 -13.60 -6.65 -6.63
N ILE A 391 -13.01 -7.67 -5.99
CA ILE A 391 -11.64 -8.13 -6.31
C ILE A 391 -11.54 -8.52 -7.79
N LEU A 392 -12.50 -9.27 -8.31
CA LEU A 392 -12.49 -9.73 -9.71
C LEU A 392 -12.68 -8.56 -10.69
N VAL A 393 -13.63 -7.67 -10.42
CA VAL A 393 -13.90 -6.49 -11.27
C VAL A 393 -12.67 -5.60 -11.34
N VAL A 394 -12.10 -5.23 -10.21
CA VAL A 394 -10.88 -4.41 -10.15
C VAL A 394 -9.71 -5.13 -10.81
N GLY A 395 -9.53 -6.42 -10.51
CA GLY A 395 -8.45 -7.23 -11.08
C GLY A 395 -8.50 -7.31 -12.60
N VAL A 396 -9.67 -7.65 -13.17
CA VAL A 396 -9.84 -7.72 -14.62
C VAL A 396 -9.58 -6.36 -15.28
N PHE A 397 -10.15 -5.30 -14.72
CA PHE A 397 -9.94 -3.95 -15.23
C PHE A 397 -8.46 -3.57 -15.25
N VAL A 398 -7.75 -3.76 -14.16
CA VAL A 398 -6.33 -3.38 -14.04
C VAL A 398 -5.45 -4.23 -14.95
N VAL A 399 -5.69 -5.54 -15.02
CA VAL A 399 -4.92 -6.44 -15.89
C VAL A 399 -5.11 -6.04 -17.36
N VAL A 400 -6.36 -5.83 -17.80
CA VAL A 400 -6.64 -5.49 -19.19
C VAL A 400 -6.05 -4.13 -19.56
N THR A 401 -6.29 -3.11 -18.76
CA THR A 401 -5.79 -1.75 -19.04
C THR A 401 -4.28 -1.66 -18.97
N SER A 402 -3.65 -2.28 -17.96
CA SER A 402 -2.19 -2.36 -17.85
C SER A 402 -1.56 -3.14 -19.00
N ALA A 403 -2.18 -4.26 -19.44
CA ALA A 403 -1.70 -5.03 -20.57
C ALA A 403 -1.72 -4.21 -21.86
N VAL A 404 -2.81 -3.48 -22.11
CA VAL A 404 -2.89 -2.58 -23.28
C VAL A 404 -1.76 -1.56 -23.26
N VAL A 405 -1.55 -0.87 -22.14
CA VAL A 405 -0.49 0.15 -22.03
C VAL A 405 0.90 -0.48 -22.22
N TRP A 406 1.20 -1.59 -21.53
CA TRP A 406 2.50 -2.26 -21.67
C TRP A 406 2.76 -2.77 -23.08
N LEU A 407 1.75 -3.33 -23.76
CA LEU A 407 1.91 -3.83 -25.13
C LEU A 407 2.09 -2.69 -26.13
N VAL A 408 1.38 -1.57 -25.97
CA VAL A 408 1.56 -0.36 -26.78
C VAL A 408 2.98 0.20 -26.59
N LEU A 409 3.43 0.36 -25.35
CA LEU A 409 4.80 0.83 -25.05
C LEU A 409 5.85 -0.14 -25.62
N LYS A 410 5.63 -1.45 -25.49
CA LYS A 410 6.52 -2.48 -26.06
C LYS A 410 6.63 -2.37 -27.59
N ALA A 411 5.53 -2.08 -28.27
CA ALA A 411 5.49 -1.96 -29.73
C ALA A 411 6.14 -0.66 -30.23
N ILE A 412 5.98 0.46 -29.50
CA ILE A 412 6.43 1.79 -29.94
C ILE A 412 7.89 2.06 -29.54
N THR A 413 8.24 1.79 -28.29
CA THR A 413 9.56 2.19 -27.70
C THR A 413 10.42 1.00 -27.32
N GLY A 414 9.84 -0.20 -27.24
CA GLY A 414 10.44 -1.30 -26.50
C GLY A 414 10.48 -0.99 -25.00
N ILE A 415 10.15 -1.98 -24.17
CA ILE A 415 10.09 -1.76 -22.71
C ILE A 415 11.29 -2.37 -21.96
N ARG A 416 12.04 -3.29 -22.58
CA ARG A 416 13.19 -3.97 -21.99
C ARG A 416 14.50 -3.41 -22.56
N VAL A 417 15.48 -3.27 -21.69
CA VAL A 417 16.85 -2.92 -22.08
C VAL A 417 17.49 -4.02 -22.94
N SER A 418 18.61 -3.74 -23.58
CA SER A 418 19.37 -4.74 -24.32
C SER A 418 19.95 -5.82 -23.38
N GLU A 419 20.32 -6.97 -23.93
CA GLU A 419 20.98 -8.03 -23.15
C GLU A 419 22.31 -7.55 -22.56
N GLU A 420 23.06 -6.77 -23.33
CA GLU A 420 24.32 -6.17 -22.89
C GLU A 420 24.12 -5.20 -21.71
N ASP A 421 23.15 -4.30 -21.79
CA ASP A 421 22.81 -3.36 -20.72
C ASP A 421 22.36 -4.10 -19.44
N GLU A 422 21.53 -5.14 -19.57
CA GLU A 422 21.08 -5.91 -18.42
C GLU A 422 22.26 -6.67 -17.74
N ILE A 423 23.22 -7.15 -18.54
CA ILE A 423 24.44 -7.80 -18.04
C ILE A 423 25.36 -6.79 -17.36
N ASN A 424 25.58 -5.62 -17.97
CA ASN A 424 26.48 -4.59 -17.46
C ASN A 424 25.88 -3.81 -16.28
N GLY A 425 24.57 -3.64 -16.26
CA GLY A 425 23.82 -2.90 -15.23
C GLY A 425 23.28 -1.57 -15.73
N LEU A 426 22.08 -1.25 -15.26
CA LEU A 426 21.31 -0.09 -15.75
C LEU A 426 21.83 1.25 -15.21
N ASP A 427 22.59 1.24 -14.12
CA ASP A 427 23.18 2.45 -13.54
C ASP A 427 24.12 3.13 -14.55
N MET A 428 24.96 2.35 -15.20
CA MET A 428 25.88 2.88 -16.21
C MET A 428 25.22 3.01 -17.58
N SER A 429 24.41 2.07 -18.03
CA SER A 429 23.86 2.08 -19.38
C SER A 429 22.71 3.08 -19.58
N GLU A 430 21.85 3.28 -18.59
CA GLU A 430 20.71 4.22 -18.68
C GLU A 430 21.06 5.60 -18.10
N LEU A 431 21.95 5.70 -17.09
CA LEU A 431 22.17 6.94 -16.33
C LEU A 431 23.62 7.42 -16.37
N GLY A 432 24.60 6.58 -16.65
CA GLY A 432 26.00 6.93 -16.61
C GLY A 432 26.55 7.23 -15.20
N MET A 433 25.91 6.70 -14.15
CA MET A 433 26.25 6.96 -12.74
C MET A 433 26.23 5.66 -11.94
N ASP A 434 27.27 5.43 -11.12
CA ASP A 434 27.33 4.31 -10.17
C ASP A 434 26.82 4.75 -8.79
N ALA A 435 26.05 3.91 -8.11
CA ALA A 435 25.57 4.17 -6.75
C ALA A 435 26.70 4.11 -5.70
N TYR A 436 27.77 3.38 -5.99
CA TYR A 436 28.86 3.10 -5.06
C TYR A 436 30.24 3.33 -5.73
N PRO A 437 30.53 4.56 -6.21
CA PRO A 437 31.73 4.85 -7.02
C PRO A 437 33.06 4.52 -6.32
N ASP A 438 33.12 4.65 -4.98
CA ASP A 438 34.34 4.33 -4.21
C ASP A 438 34.61 2.83 -4.08
N PHE A 439 33.63 1.99 -4.37
CA PHE A 439 33.75 0.52 -4.33
C PHE A 439 33.81 -0.11 -5.72
N SER A 440 33.60 0.66 -6.78
CA SER A 440 33.81 0.19 -8.15
C SER A 440 35.32 0.12 -8.43
N LYS A 441 35.79 -1.05 -8.89
CA LYS A 441 37.16 -1.18 -9.35
C LYS A 441 37.35 -0.20 -10.50
N SER A 442 38.30 0.75 -10.37
CA SER A 442 38.76 1.54 -11.50
C SER A 442 39.25 0.57 -12.59
N THR A 443 38.49 0.47 -13.68
CA THR A 443 38.87 -0.25 -14.88
C THR A 443 39.92 0.54 -15.64
#